data_a4fe0e7fb0f1e5d73118355bde61ef98
#
_entry.id   a4fe0e7fb0f1e5d73118355bde61ef98
#
_cell.length_a   1.000
_cell.length_b   1.000
_cell.length_c   1.000
_cell.angle_alpha   90.00
_cell.angle_beta   90.00
_cell.angle_gamma   90.00
#
_symmetry.space_group_name_H-M   'P 1'
#
loop_
_entity.id
_entity.type
_entity.pdbx_description
1 polymer ?
#
loop_
_entity_poly.entity_id
_entity_poly.type
_entity_poly.pdbx_seq_one_letter_code
_entity_poly.pdbx_strand_id
1 'polypeptide(L)'
;MTPRLDFIRVSPPAKQPPNAVIVTLHGWGANAQDVASLVPYINLPECEFLLPNAPYPYPYADTGKAWYDLRTENMYDGLTESRQLLIDWLQSLESNTGIPLSRTILSGFSQGGAMTLDVGLSLPLGGLVVMSGYLHPAVAKLQQSSFPPTLIMHGTRDEVVPLQAAINSRDVAQSLGVAVEYHEFPTGHEINLQMLEVLRTFVINTIC
;
A
#
# COMPACT_ATOMS: atom_id res chain seq x y z
N MET A 1 1.66 -24.60 -9.92
CA MET A 1 1.08 -23.31 -10.34
C MET A 1 1.51 -22.29 -9.33
N THR A 2 2.20 -21.23 -9.75
CA THR A 2 2.54 -20.11 -8.85
C THR A 2 1.21 -19.50 -8.39
N PRO A 3 0.97 -19.30 -7.09
CA PRO A 3 -0.24 -18.68 -6.60
C PRO A 3 -0.35 -17.27 -7.20
N ARG A 4 -1.49 -16.96 -7.81
CA ARG A 4 -1.78 -15.65 -8.39
C ARG A 4 -2.64 -14.87 -7.41
N LEU A 5 -2.30 -13.59 -7.18
CA LEU A 5 -3.21 -12.69 -6.47
C LEU A 5 -4.43 -12.42 -7.35
N ASP A 6 -5.61 -12.63 -6.80
CA ASP A 6 -6.86 -12.14 -7.36
C ASP A 6 -6.95 -10.63 -7.13
N PHE A 7 -7.39 -9.86 -8.13
CA PHE A 7 -7.44 -8.39 -8.02
C PHE A 7 -8.56 -7.77 -8.85
N ILE A 8 -9.02 -6.61 -8.41
CA ILE A 8 -9.93 -5.75 -9.18
C ILE A 8 -9.06 -4.78 -9.98
N ARG A 9 -9.43 -4.60 -11.27
CA ARG A 9 -8.86 -3.61 -12.16
C ARG A 9 -9.88 -2.51 -12.41
N VAL A 10 -9.48 -1.26 -12.18
CA VAL A 10 -10.25 -0.07 -12.56
C VAL A 10 -9.42 0.72 -13.56
N SER A 11 -9.80 0.62 -14.82
CA SER A 11 -9.10 1.29 -15.92
C SER A 11 -9.62 2.70 -16.13
N PRO A 12 -8.80 3.64 -16.64
CA PRO A 12 -9.24 4.97 -17.02
C PRO A 12 -10.35 4.92 -18.08
N PRO A 13 -11.20 5.97 -18.16
CA PRO A 13 -12.19 6.08 -19.21
C PRO A 13 -11.51 6.04 -20.58
N ALA A 14 -11.93 5.14 -21.45
CA ALA A 14 -11.29 4.58 -22.64
C ALA A 14 -10.95 5.55 -23.79
N LYS A 15 -10.17 6.58 -23.57
CA LYS A 15 -9.66 7.41 -24.69
C LYS A 15 -8.12 7.47 -24.78
N GLN A 16 -7.42 7.16 -23.72
CA GLN A 16 -5.95 7.13 -23.71
C GLN A 16 -5.46 5.93 -22.88
N PRO A 17 -4.36 5.30 -23.26
CA PRO A 17 -3.76 4.27 -22.41
C PRO A 17 -3.34 4.90 -21.08
N PRO A 18 -3.42 4.15 -19.96
CA PRO A 18 -2.97 4.64 -18.66
C PRO A 18 -1.47 4.96 -18.71
N ASN A 19 -1.07 6.04 -18.07
CA ASN A 19 0.31 6.47 -18.00
C ASN A 19 1.02 6.04 -16.72
N ALA A 20 0.26 5.55 -15.73
CA ALA A 20 0.75 5.10 -14.44
C ALA A 20 -0.17 4.02 -13.85
N VAL A 21 0.36 3.23 -12.91
CA VAL A 21 -0.38 2.24 -12.15
C VAL A 21 -0.42 2.65 -10.66
N ILE A 22 -1.58 2.51 -10.05
CA ILE A 22 -1.75 2.64 -8.60
C ILE A 22 -2.23 1.31 -8.06
N VAL A 23 -1.40 0.68 -7.25
CA VAL A 23 -1.75 -0.52 -6.49
C VAL A 23 -2.17 -0.09 -5.10
N THR A 24 -3.36 -0.53 -4.64
CA THR A 24 -3.81 -0.22 -3.27
C THR A 24 -4.15 -1.49 -2.49
N LEU A 25 -3.46 -1.68 -1.38
CA LEU A 25 -3.61 -2.83 -0.49
C LEU A 25 -4.61 -2.52 0.61
N HIS A 26 -5.59 -3.42 0.79
CA HIS A 26 -6.60 -3.29 1.85
C HIS A 26 -6.06 -3.66 3.24
N GLY A 27 -6.76 -3.25 4.29
CA GLY A 27 -6.48 -3.61 5.67
C GLY A 27 -6.96 -5.01 6.06
N TRP A 28 -6.63 -5.44 7.27
CA TRP A 28 -7.03 -6.72 7.85
C TRP A 28 -8.56 -6.80 7.98
N GLY A 29 -9.17 -7.83 7.39
CA GLY A 29 -10.60 -8.03 7.37
C GLY A 29 -11.36 -7.29 6.26
N ALA A 30 -10.72 -6.40 5.53
CA ALA A 30 -11.23 -5.80 4.31
C ALA A 30 -10.90 -6.66 3.08
N ASN A 31 -11.22 -6.15 1.89
CA ASN A 31 -10.97 -6.81 0.60
C ASN A 31 -10.77 -5.78 -0.53
N ALA A 32 -10.50 -6.27 -1.75
CA ALA A 32 -10.30 -5.43 -2.93
C ALA A 32 -11.50 -4.53 -3.26
N GLN A 33 -12.75 -4.98 -3.00
CA GLN A 33 -13.96 -4.21 -3.28
C GLN A 33 -14.08 -2.99 -2.36
N ASP A 34 -13.65 -3.11 -1.10
CA ASP A 34 -13.67 -2.00 -0.14
C ASP A 34 -12.75 -0.87 -0.64
N VAL A 35 -11.55 -1.21 -1.11
CA VAL A 35 -10.61 -0.21 -1.65
C VAL A 35 -11.06 0.34 -3.01
N ALA A 36 -11.71 -0.49 -3.84
CA ALA A 36 -12.25 -0.07 -5.13
C ALA A 36 -13.29 1.06 -4.98
N SER A 37 -14.02 1.06 -3.88
CA SER A 37 -15.00 2.11 -3.57
C SER A 37 -14.37 3.51 -3.38
N LEU A 38 -13.07 3.59 -3.08
CA LEU A 38 -12.34 4.83 -2.88
C LEU A 38 -11.81 5.45 -4.19
N VAL A 39 -11.67 4.65 -5.25
CA VAL A 39 -11.08 5.11 -6.53
C VAL A 39 -11.73 6.36 -7.10
N PRO A 40 -13.07 6.50 -7.11
CA PRO A 40 -13.72 7.72 -7.61
C PRO A 40 -13.34 8.99 -6.84
N TYR A 41 -13.02 8.86 -5.55
CA TYR A 41 -12.66 10.00 -4.68
C TYR A 41 -11.18 10.38 -4.81
N ILE A 42 -10.30 9.44 -5.21
CA ILE A 42 -8.88 9.75 -5.50
C ILE A 42 -8.78 10.60 -6.76
N ASN A 43 -9.65 10.38 -7.74
CA ASN A 43 -9.80 11.21 -8.96
C ASN A 43 -8.47 11.39 -9.72
N LEU A 44 -7.87 10.28 -10.13
CA LEU A 44 -6.71 10.21 -11.03
C LEU A 44 -7.11 9.48 -12.33
N PRO A 45 -7.80 10.18 -13.25
CA PRO A 45 -8.43 9.57 -14.41
C PRO A 45 -7.45 9.05 -15.46
N GLU A 46 -6.16 9.35 -15.33
CA GLU A 46 -5.10 8.89 -16.24
C GLU A 46 -4.37 7.65 -15.72
N CYS A 47 -4.71 7.21 -14.49
CA CYS A 47 -4.07 6.08 -13.85
C CYS A 47 -4.94 4.82 -13.93
N GLU A 48 -4.29 3.67 -14.04
CA GLU A 48 -4.92 2.38 -13.83
C GLU A 48 -4.81 1.98 -12.36
N PHE A 49 -5.90 1.55 -11.74
CA PHE A 49 -5.90 1.04 -10.38
C PHE A 49 -5.94 -0.49 -10.40
N LEU A 50 -5.04 -1.11 -9.65
CA LEU A 50 -4.97 -2.54 -9.43
C LEU A 50 -5.09 -2.82 -7.93
N LEU A 51 -6.13 -3.51 -7.53
CA LEU A 51 -6.56 -3.65 -6.15
C LEU A 51 -6.57 -5.14 -5.79
N PRO A 52 -5.44 -5.69 -5.30
CA PRO A 52 -5.34 -7.12 -5.03
C PRO A 52 -6.06 -7.50 -3.73
N ASN A 53 -6.64 -8.70 -3.72
CA ASN A 53 -7.04 -9.40 -2.52
C ASN A 53 -5.83 -10.06 -1.86
N ALA A 54 -5.73 -9.89 -0.56
CA ALA A 54 -4.78 -10.64 0.24
C ALA A 54 -5.07 -12.16 0.17
N PRO A 55 -4.04 -13.03 0.30
CA PRO A 55 -4.18 -14.45 0.01
C PRO A 55 -4.96 -15.25 1.06
N TYR A 56 -5.02 -14.76 2.31
CA TYR A 56 -5.64 -15.52 3.39
C TYR A 56 -7.07 -15.06 3.67
N PRO A 57 -7.97 -15.98 4.11
CA PRO A 57 -9.27 -15.59 4.60
C PRO A 57 -9.14 -14.84 5.93
N TYR A 58 -10.04 -13.88 6.16
CA TYR A 58 -10.17 -13.26 7.47
C TYR A 58 -10.92 -14.18 8.43
N PRO A 59 -10.41 -14.41 9.66
CA PRO A 59 -10.97 -15.46 10.53
C PRO A 59 -12.36 -15.15 11.10
N TYR A 60 -12.85 -13.90 10.97
CA TYR A 60 -14.10 -13.48 11.60
C TYR A 60 -15.21 -13.11 10.60
N ALA A 61 -14.95 -13.17 9.28
CA ALA A 61 -15.97 -12.92 8.25
C ALA A 61 -15.55 -13.54 6.90
N ASP A 62 -16.51 -14.15 6.20
CA ASP A 62 -16.28 -14.90 4.95
C ASP A 62 -15.77 -14.06 3.79
N THR A 63 -16.14 -12.78 3.72
CA THR A 63 -15.74 -11.87 2.65
C THR A 63 -14.42 -11.17 2.90
N GLY A 64 -13.98 -11.11 4.17
CA GLY A 64 -12.74 -10.46 4.57
C GLY A 64 -11.50 -11.23 4.17
N LYS A 65 -10.39 -10.51 3.96
CA LYS A 65 -9.08 -11.04 3.61
C LYS A 65 -8.01 -10.53 4.58
N ALA A 66 -6.88 -11.22 4.60
CA ALA A 66 -5.74 -10.89 5.45
C ALA A 66 -4.42 -11.15 4.71
N TRP A 67 -3.46 -10.24 4.84
CA TRP A 67 -2.10 -10.45 4.33
C TRP A 67 -1.34 -11.44 5.20
N TYR A 68 -1.61 -11.44 6.49
CA TYR A 68 -1.07 -12.36 7.50
C TYR A 68 -1.95 -12.32 8.75
N ASP A 69 -1.75 -13.26 9.65
CA ASP A 69 -2.55 -13.34 10.87
C ASP A 69 -2.11 -12.27 11.90
N LEU A 70 -3.07 -11.60 12.53
CA LEU A 70 -2.85 -10.64 13.62
C LEU A 70 -3.36 -11.15 14.97
N ARG A 71 -3.87 -12.38 15.05
CA ARG A 71 -4.23 -12.99 16.33
C ARG A 71 -2.97 -13.28 17.14
N THR A 72 -3.05 -13.08 18.46
CA THR A 72 -1.89 -13.17 19.35
C THR A 72 -1.17 -14.52 19.26
N GLU A 73 -1.91 -15.61 19.13
CA GLU A 73 -1.39 -16.98 19.04
C GLU A 73 -0.68 -17.29 17.71
N ASN A 74 -0.99 -16.54 16.65
CA ASN A 74 -0.49 -16.77 15.29
C ASN A 74 0.11 -15.48 14.67
N MET A 75 0.55 -14.55 15.51
CA MET A 75 1.02 -13.26 15.07
C MET A 75 2.07 -13.36 13.95
N TYR A 76 1.76 -12.76 12.79
CA TYR A 76 2.56 -12.76 11.57
C TYR A 76 2.62 -14.07 10.78
N ASP A 77 1.82 -15.11 11.11
CA ASP A 77 1.71 -16.29 10.27
C ASP A 77 1.23 -15.89 8.87
N GLY A 78 1.93 -16.37 7.84
CA GLY A 78 1.67 -16.03 6.43
C GLY A 78 2.36 -14.76 5.91
N LEU A 79 3.06 -13.99 6.77
CA LEU A 79 3.74 -12.74 6.33
C LEU A 79 4.80 -13.00 5.26
N THR A 80 5.62 -14.03 5.43
CA THR A 80 6.71 -14.34 4.49
C THR A 80 6.17 -14.73 3.12
N GLU A 81 5.14 -15.56 3.08
CA GLU A 81 4.47 -16.00 1.87
C GLU A 81 3.76 -14.84 1.16
N SER A 82 3.03 -14.01 1.90
CA SER A 82 2.37 -12.82 1.35
C SER A 82 3.37 -11.82 0.79
N ARG A 83 4.50 -11.62 1.46
CA ARG A 83 5.59 -10.76 0.99
C ARG A 83 6.10 -11.24 -0.37
N GLN A 84 6.46 -12.52 -0.48
CA GLN A 84 6.99 -13.07 -1.73
C GLN A 84 5.95 -13.01 -2.84
N LEU A 85 4.70 -13.40 -2.56
CA LEU A 85 3.61 -13.37 -3.51
C LEU A 85 3.36 -11.95 -4.05
N LEU A 86 3.39 -10.94 -3.17
CA LEU A 86 3.20 -9.55 -3.57
C LEU A 86 4.38 -9.02 -4.36
N ILE A 87 5.61 -9.37 -4.01
CA ILE A 87 6.82 -9.01 -4.79
C ILE A 87 6.73 -9.60 -6.21
N ASP A 88 6.48 -10.90 -6.34
CA ASP A 88 6.40 -11.59 -7.63
C ASP A 88 5.29 -10.99 -8.50
N TRP A 89 4.15 -10.69 -7.89
CA TRP A 89 3.02 -10.07 -8.59
C TRP A 89 3.36 -8.64 -9.05
N LEU A 90 3.94 -7.79 -8.21
CA LEU A 90 4.35 -6.43 -8.56
C LEU A 90 5.39 -6.45 -9.69
N GLN A 91 6.40 -7.32 -9.62
CA GLN A 91 7.40 -7.45 -10.68
C GLN A 91 6.81 -7.91 -12.02
N SER A 92 5.68 -8.60 -12.00
CA SER A 92 4.97 -9.01 -13.23
C SER A 92 4.17 -7.87 -13.88
N LEU A 93 3.93 -6.75 -13.18
CA LEU A 93 3.03 -5.69 -13.66
C LEU A 93 3.52 -5.04 -14.95
N GLU A 94 4.81 -4.78 -15.08
CA GLU A 94 5.36 -4.17 -16.29
C GLU A 94 5.06 -5.01 -17.54
N SER A 95 5.24 -6.33 -17.46
CA SER A 95 4.93 -7.22 -18.58
C SER A 95 3.42 -7.33 -18.87
N ASN A 96 2.57 -7.11 -17.86
CA ASN A 96 1.11 -7.24 -17.97
C ASN A 96 0.41 -5.93 -18.36
N THR A 97 1.00 -4.77 -18.05
CA THR A 97 0.40 -3.44 -18.27
C THR A 97 1.15 -2.62 -19.32
N GLY A 98 2.42 -2.93 -19.57
CA GLY A 98 3.32 -2.08 -20.38
C GLY A 98 3.83 -0.86 -19.62
N ILE A 99 3.51 -0.72 -18.32
CA ILE A 99 3.90 0.42 -17.50
C ILE A 99 5.03 -0.01 -16.56
N PRO A 100 6.18 0.69 -16.53
CA PRO A 100 7.31 0.29 -15.71
C PRO A 100 7.05 0.51 -14.21
N LEU A 101 7.73 -0.24 -13.35
CA LEU A 101 7.60 -0.11 -11.89
C LEU A 101 7.92 1.31 -11.41
N SER A 102 8.80 2.04 -12.08
CA SER A 102 9.10 3.45 -11.78
C SER A 102 7.91 4.41 -12.01
N ARG A 103 6.83 3.95 -12.64
CA ARG A 103 5.56 4.65 -12.80
C ARG A 103 4.41 3.92 -12.08
N THR A 104 4.75 3.11 -11.08
CA THR A 104 3.80 2.40 -10.22
C THR A 104 3.89 2.94 -8.80
N ILE A 105 2.77 3.38 -8.24
CA ILE A 105 2.63 3.71 -6.82
C ILE A 105 2.07 2.49 -6.10
N LEU A 106 2.72 2.07 -5.02
CA LEU A 106 2.17 1.10 -4.09
C LEU A 106 1.60 1.85 -2.89
N SER A 107 0.31 1.68 -2.63
CA SER A 107 -0.37 2.29 -1.50
C SER A 107 -1.04 1.23 -0.63
N GLY A 108 -1.34 1.55 0.62
CA GLY A 108 -2.07 0.64 1.48
C GLY A 108 -2.55 1.27 2.77
N PHE A 109 -3.61 0.66 3.31
CA PHE A 109 -4.22 1.06 4.57
C PHE A 109 -3.99 0.00 5.65
N SER A 110 -3.67 0.43 6.86
CA SER A 110 -3.52 -0.43 8.03
C SER A 110 -2.53 -1.59 7.77
N GLN A 111 -2.95 -2.84 7.81
CA GLN A 111 -2.13 -3.99 7.44
C GLN A 111 -1.58 -3.89 6.01
N GLY A 112 -2.37 -3.38 5.06
CA GLY A 112 -1.90 -3.08 3.71
C GLY A 112 -0.84 -1.98 3.68
N GLY A 113 -0.91 -0.99 4.58
CA GLY A 113 0.11 0.03 4.77
C GLY A 113 1.43 -0.55 5.29
N ALA A 114 1.35 -1.52 6.21
CA ALA A 114 2.53 -2.24 6.68
C ALA A 114 3.18 -3.07 5.55
N MET A 115 2.38 -3.76 4.74
CA MET A 115 2.87 -4.48 3.56
C MET A 115 3.47 -3.55 2.51
N THR A 116 2.93 -2.33 2.36
CA THR A 116 3.46 -1.30 1.46
C THR A 116 4.90 -0.94 1.81
N LEU A 117 5.21 -0.70 3.08
CA LEU A 117 6.58 -0.45 3.53
C LEU A 117 7.47 -1.69 3.39
N ASP A 118 6.95 -2.84 3.81
CA ASP A 118 7.71 -4.09 3.86
C ASP A 118 8.19 -4.56 2.48
N VAL A 119 7.35 -4.43 1.47
CA VAL A 119 7.64 -4.85 0.09
C VAL A 119 8.14 -3.69 -0.76
N GLY A 120 7.50 -2.53 -0.66
CA GLY A 120 7.72 -1.42 -1.56
C GLY A 120 9.11 -0.81 -1.46
N LEU A 121 9.68 -0.74 -0.26
CA LEU A 121 11.04 -0.24 -0.07
C LEU A 121 12.12 -1.12 -0.72
N SER A 122 11.80 -2.36 -1.09
CA SER A 122 12.73 -3.27 -1.77
C SER A 122 12.64 -3.23 -3.32
N LEU A 123 11.69 -2.49 -3.87
CA LEU A 123 11.41 -2.45 -5.32
C LEU A 123 11.62 -1.05 -5.91
N PRO A 124 11.98 -0.93 -7.20
CA PRO A 124 12.18 0.36 -7.87
C PRO A 124 10.84 1.00 -8.27
N LEU A 125 9.94 1.16 -7.31
CA LEU A 125 8.64 1.77 -7.50
C LEU A 125 8.74 3.29 -7.67
N GLY A 126 7.75 3.89 -8.31
CA GLY A 126 7.62 5.33 -8.45
C GLY A 126 7.42 6.04 -7.11
N GLY A 127 6.71 5.42 -6.17
CA GLY A 127 6.51 5.94 -4.82
C GLY A 127 5.66 5.01 -3.96
N LEU A 128 5.63 5.30 -2.66
CA LEU A 128 4.84 4.56 -1.67
C LEU A 128 3.87 5.49 -0.95
N VAL A 129 2.67 5.00 -0.64
CA VAL A 129 1.69 5.73 0.18
C VAL A 129 1.19 4.82 1.31
N VAL A 130 1.43 5.22 2.53
CA VAL A 130 1.08 4.48 3.74
C VAL A 130 0.02 5.24 4.52
N MET A 131 -1.14 4.65 4.69
CA MET A 131 -2.26 5.20 5.45
C MET A 131 -2.48 4.35 6.71
N SER A 132 -2.32 4.93 7.89
CA SER A 132 -2.49 4.25 9.20
C SER A 132 -1.74 2.91 9.30
N GLY A 133 -0.57 2.81 8.65
CA GLY A 133 0.28 1.63 8.65
C GLY A 133 1.34 1.63 9.75
N TYR A 134 2.16 0.59 9.76
CA TYR A 134 3.26 0.41 10.69
C TYR A 134 4.42 -0.34 10.03
N LEU A 135 5.59 -0.32 10.68
CA LEU A 135 6.80 -0.92 10.14
C LEU A 135 7.04 -2.32 10.69
N HIS A 136 7.30 -3.30 9.80
CA HIS A 136 7.80 -4.59 10.23
C HIS A 136 9.31 -4.51 10.59
N PRO A 137 9.78 -5.25 11.61
CA PRO A 137 11.17 -5.16 12.06
C PRO A 137 12.23 -5.47 10.98
N ALA A 138 11.86 -6.26 9.97
CA ALA A 138 12.77 -6.63 8.88
C ALA A 138 13.17 -5.42 8.02
N VAL A 139 12.32 -4.41 7.89
CA VAL A 139 12.56 -3.21 7.06
C VAL A 139 13.75 -2.40 7.56
N ALA A 140 13.95 -2.31 8.88
CA ALA A 140 15.08 -1.58 9.46
C ALA A 140 16.47 -2.12 9.06
N LYS A 141 16.53 -3.29 8.42
CA LYS A 141 17.77 -3.97 7.98
C LYS A 141 18.03 -3.84 6.47
N LEU A 142 17.19 -3.12 5.73
CA LEU A 142 17.35 -2.93 4.30
C LEU A 142 18.65 -2.14 4.01
N GLN A 143 19.38 -2.58 3.00
CA GLN A 143 20.57 -1.91 2.50
C GLN A 143 20.45 -1.76 0.98
N GLN A 144 20.09 -0.56 0.55
CA GLN A 144 19.92 -0.23 -0.87
C GLN A 144 20.55 1.14 -1.17
N SER A 145 20.89 1.37 -2.43
CA SER A 145 21.47 2.65 -2.89
C SER A 145 20.43 3.75 -3.08
N SER A 146 19.16 3.38 -3.25
CA SER A 146 18.05 4.32 -3.41
C SER A 146 16.73 3.67 -2.98
N PHE A 147 15.80 4.50 -2.54
CA PHE A 147 14.46 4.09 -2.13
C PHE A 147 13.40 4.93 -2.85
N PRO A 148 12.20 4.39 -3.10
CA PRO A 148 11.08 5.18 -3.60
C PRO A 148 10.68 6.26 -2.58
N PRO A 149 10.32 7.48 -3.05
CA PRO A 149 9.76 8.50 -2.17
C PRO A 149 8.51 7.96 -1.50
N THR A 150 8.31 8.29 -0.23
CA THR A 150 7.28 7.66 0.59
C THR A 150 6.44 8.73 1.30
N LEU A 151 5.11 8.66 1.10
CA LEU A 151 4.12 9.42 1.86
C LEU A 151 3.60 8.54 3.01
N ILE A 152 3.66 9.06 4.24
CA ILE A 152 3.08 8.42 5.42
C ILE A 152 2.01 9.34 6.01
N MET A 153 0.81 8.82 6.18
CA MET A 153 -0.35 9.53 6.73
C MET A 153 -0.97 8.75 7.90
N HIS A 154 -1.33 9.45 8.97
CA HIS A 154 -1.89 8.79 10.15
C HIS A 154 -2.90 9.66 10.90
N GLY A 155 -3.89 9.00 11.53
CA GLY A 155 -4.84 9.64 12.44
C GLY A 155 -4.25 9.86 13.84
N THR A 156 -4.34 11.09 14.38
CA THR A 156 -3.82 11.39 15.73
C THR A 156 -4.63 10.74 16.85
N ARG A 157 -5.84 10.25 16.54
CA ARG A 157 -6.75 9.56 17.47
C ARG A 157 -6.97 8.11 17.05
N ASP A 158 -6.00 7.52 16.34
CA ASP A 158 -6.05 6.12 15.92
C ASP A 158 -5.85 5.20 17.14
N GLU A 159 -6.90 4.49 17.53
CA GLU A 159 -6.92 3.55 18.66
C GLU A 159 -6.58 2.11 18.25
N VAL A 160 -6.46 1.84 16.92
CA VAL A 160 -6.12 0.51 16.39
C VAL A 160 -4.62 0.39 16.13
N VAL A 161 -4.07 1.36 15.40
CA VAL A 161 -2.62 1.50 15.19
C VAL A 161 -2.18 2.80 15.84
N PRO A 162 -1.49 2.76 16.99
CA PRO A 162 -1.09 3.96 17.69
C PRO A 162 -0.24 4.90 16.84
N LEU A 163 -0.44 6.22 16.95
CA LEU A 163 0.32 7.24 16.23
C LEU A 163 1.84 7.04 16.32
N GLN A 164 2.32 6.51 17.46
CA GLN A 164 3.75 6.21 17.64
C GLN A 164 4.28 5.21 16.59
N ALA A 165 3.44 4.32 16.06
CA ALA A 165 3.85 3.38 15.00
C ALA A 165 4.17 4.12 13.69
N ALA A 166 3.40 5.16 13.34
CA ALA A 166 3.66 5.99 12.17
C ALA A 166 4.93 6.86 12.36
N ILE A 167 5.10 7.44 13.54
CA ILE A 167 6.31 8.20 13.90
C ILE A 167 7.54 7.30 13.77
N ASN A 168 7.51 6.11 14.35
CA ASN A 168 8.59 5.13 14.22
C ASN A 168 8.85 4.72 12.76
N SER A 169 7.80 4.54 11.96
CA SER A 169 7.91 4.19 10.54
C SER A 169 8.62 5.30 9.76
N ARG A 170 8.24 6.57 10.00
CA ARG A 170 8.88 7.75 9.44
C ARG A 170 10.36 7.80 9.80
N ASP A 171 10.68 7.73 11.10
CA ASP A 171 12.03 7.92 11.62
C ASP A 171 12.98 6.83 11.11
N VAL A 172 12.52 5.57 11.09
CA VAL A 172 13.30 4.47 10.52
C VAL A 172 13.49 4.64 9.02
N ALA A 173 12.44 4.95 8.26
CA ALA A 173 12.55 5.17 6.81
C ALA A 173 13.52 6.31 6.48
N GLN A 174 13.44 7.43 7.19
CA GLN A 174 14.39 8.55 7.04
C GLN A 174 15.83 8.14 7.40
N SER A 175 16.03 7.33 8.43
CA SER A 175 17.36 6.82 8.80
C SER A 175 18.00 5.91 7.75
N LEU A 176 17.16 5.25 6.91
CA LEU A 176 17.61 4.47 5.75
C LEU A 176 17.91 5.36 4.52
N GLY A 177 17.56 6.64 4.55
CA GLY A 177 17.73 7.57 3.44
C GLY A 177 16.51 7.70 2.54
N VAL A 178 15.34 7.23 2.98
CA VAL A 178 14.07 7.43 2.25
C VAL A 178 13.65 8.89 2.33
N ALA A 179 13.25 9.49 1.21
CA ALA A 179 12.58 10.78 1.19
C ALA A 179 11.13 10.60 1.68
N VAL A 180 10.85 11.03 2.91
CA VAL A 180 9.54 10.84 3.55
C VAL A 180 8.78 12.16 3.63
N GLU A 181 7.57 12.19 3.07
CA GLU A 181 6.51 13.18 3.32
C GLU A 181 5.60 12.61 4.42
N TYR A 182 5.32 13.40 5.49
CA TYR A 182 4.59 12.91 6.66
C TYR A 182 3.46 13.85 7.05
N HIS A 183 2.24 13.29 7.22
CA HIS A 183 1.07 14.06 7.62
C HIS A 183 0.27 13.36 8.73
N GLU A 184 -0.19 14.18 9.69
CA GLU A 184 -1.12 13.77 10.75
C GLU A 184 -2.48 14.40 10.53
N PHE A 185 -3.55 13.65 10.84
CA PHE A 185 -4.93 14.10 10.69
C PHE A 185 -5.70 13.92 12.00
N PRO A 186 -6.62 14.83 12.37
CA PRO A 186 -7.40 14.73 13.61
C PRO A 186 -8.55 13.69 13.50
N THR A 187 -8.21 12.46 13.11
CA THR A 187 -9.12 11.35 12.84
C THR A 187 -8.68 10.07 13.57
N GLY A 188 -9.54 9.06 13.59
CA GLY A 188 -9.26 7.72 14.08
C GLY A 188 -8.60 6.81 13.05
N HIS A 189 -8.89 5.49 13.14
CA HIS A 189 -8.39 4.47 12.21
C HIS A 189 -9.27 4.41 10.96
N GLU A 190 -9.16 5.40 10.08
CA GLU A 190 -9.98 5.56 8.89
C GLU A 190 -9.23 6.29 7.76
N ILE A 191 -9.74 6.16 6.55
CA ILE A 191 -9.33 6.99 5.39
C ILE A 191 -10.39 8.07 5.21
N ASN A 192 -9.97 9.35 5.27
CA ASN A 192 -10.84 10.48 5.01
C ASN A 192 -10.52 11.18 3.68
N LEU A 193 -11.38 12.11 3.25
CA LEU A 193 -11.21 12.82 1.97
C LEU A 193 -9.92 13.66 1.92
N GLN A 194 -9.47 14.22 3.03
CA GLN A 194 -8.22 14.99 3.08
C GLN A 194 -7.00 14.10 2.81
N MET A 195 -6.98 12.88 3.36
CA MET A 195 -5.93 11.90 3.05
C MET A 195 -5.92 11.54 1.55
N LEU A 196 -7.09 11.40 0.92
CA LEU A 196 -7.18 11.11 -0.51
C LEU A 196 -6.70 12.29 -1.38
N GLU A 197 -6.93 13.52 -0.96
CA GLU A 197 -6.40 14.71 -1.63
C GLU A 197 -4.87 14.81 -1.52
N VAL A 198 -4.30 14.51 -0.36
CA VAL A 198 -2.84 14.46 -0.16
C VAL A 198 -2.23 13.33 -0.98
N LEU A 199 -2.82 12.12 -0.96
CA LEU A 199 -2.43 11.00 -1.82
C LEU A 199 -2.40 11.42 -3.29
N ARG A 200 -3.50 12.02 -3.78
CA ARG A 200 -3.59 12.49 -5.17
C ARG A 200 -2.47 13.46 -5.51
N THR A 201 -2.22 14.44 -4.65
CA THR A 201 -1.18 15.45 -4.86
C THR A 201 0.20 14.80 -4.91
N PHE A 202 0.49 13.88 -4.00
CA PHE A 202 1.73 13.11 -3.97
C PHE A 202 1.93 12.32 -5.27
N VAL A 203 0.91 11.60 -5.74
CA VAL A 203 0.97 10.83 -6.99
C VAL A 203 1.28 11.72 -8.17
N ILE A 204 0.58 12.86 -8.31
CA ILE A 204 0.80 13.81 -9.41
C ILE A 204 2.23 14.34 -9.41
N ASN A 205 2.76 14.71 -8.24
CA ASN A 205 4.10 15.28 -8.11
C ASN A 205 5.21 14.24 -8.31
N THR A 206 4.90 12.95 -8.16
CA THR A 206 5.90 11.87 -8.16
C THR A 206 6.01 11.16 -9.52
N ILE A 207 4.89 10.89 -10.18
CA ILE A 207 4.87 10.06 -11.40
C ILE A 207 4.06 10.63 -12.56
N CYS A 208 3.38 11.76 -12.42
CA CYS A 208 2.71 12.46 -13.51
C CYS A 208 3.53 13.67 -13.95
#